data_4c410d572b6ecbfc9a28281e6fec3488
#
_entry.id   4c410d572b6ecbfc9a28281e6fec3488
#
_cell.length_a   1.000
_cell.length_b   1.000
_cell.length_c   1.000
_cell.angle_alpha   90.00
_cell.angle_beta   90.00
_cell.angle_gamma   90.00
#
_symmetry.space_group_name_H-M   'P 1'
#
loop_
_entity.id
_entity.type
_entity.pdbx_description
1 polymer ?
#
loop_
_entity_poly.entity_id
_entity_poly.type
_entity_poly.pdbx_seq_one_letter_code
_entity_poly.pdbx_strand_id
1 'polypeptide(L)'
;MAETSPSFTVTMNDGKSAKPEQPVPEPASKDMTWTDGKQTIKYTATAEMLPLHTDDGTLIGHMFALSYVSDAKDKTDRPVTFCWNGGPGGSSAMVNIGGLGPRRVPINTIKQLPCPTKPEDNPYSLLPTTDLVYLDAMGTGYSKVAEGYDPKKVWGVDGDADAFMRGIAQWLTTHERWNTPLYLYGESYGTMRNSVLMRVLGERGIALTGVIEQSTILDYAPTLSGNDLYYMGMLPVYAATANYFGKAGAGVDQFEWFDRAWKFVDEKYGRALIASDSITPEEEHELAVEMSELIGLPAEFIEGKHLRIELDTFRKTIMADEGLFTGRYDTRFTEPAYMDVQGDNEFFAGEDPSGDAIMTPDQSAWMKLVQETGFKGSPINLLLSMKVNEEWNWTHQAPGTMGSPVCPNTAYDMG
;
A
#
# COMPACT_ATOMS: atom_id res chain seq x y z
N MET A 1 19.24 -40.93 27.97
CA MET A 1 18.85 -41.02 26.56
C MET A 1 18.44 -39.60 26.17
N ALA A 2 19.26 -38.93 25.40
CA ALA A 2 18.98 -37.59 24.95
C ALA A 2 18.10 -37.71 23.68
N GLU A 3 16.92 -37.14 23.74
CA GLU A 3 16.03 -37.01 22.56
C GLU A 3 16.65 -35.99 21.62
N THR A 4 17.03 -36.43 20.44
CA THR A 4 17.46 -35.55 19.35
C THR A 4 16.22 -34.92 18.72
N SER A 5 16.10 -33.60 18.86
CA SER A 5 15.11 -32.81 18.11
C SER A 5 15.33 -33.00 16.60
N PRO A 6 14.25 -33.16 15.80
CA PRO A 6 14.43 -33.28 14.36
C PRO A 6 14.94 -31.95 13.78
N SER A 7 16.15 -32.01 13.21
CA SER A 7 16.67 -30.88 12.45
C SER A 7 16.03 -30.85 11.07
N PHE A 8 15.26 -29.80 10.77
CA PHE A 8 14.82 -29.52 9.41
C PHE A 8 15.98 -28.95 8.62
N THR A 9 16.55 -29.76 7.74
CA THR A 9 17.52 -29.28 6.75
C THR A 9 16.72 -28.76 5.56
N VAL A 10 16.64 -27.44 5.42
CA VAL A 10 16.17 -26.83 4.17
C VAL A 10 17.30 -26.98 3.16
N THR A 11 17.17 -27.94 2.26
CA THR A 11 18.12 -28.07 1.14
C THR A 11 17.81 -26.97 0.14
N MET A 12 18.58 -25.91 0.16
CA MET A 12 18.58 -24.92 -0.91
C MET A 12 19.07 -25.61 -2.17
N ASN A 13 18.22 -25.70 -3.17
CA ASN A 13 18.54 -26.27 -4.46
C ASN A 13 19.59 -25.37 -5.12
N ASP A 14 20.75 -25.88 -5.46
CA ASP A 14 21.92 -25.19 -6.01
C ASP A 14 21.79 -24.73 -7.47
N GLY A 15 20.56 -24.43 -7.93
CA GLY A 15 20.29 -23.66 -9.15
C GLY A 15 20.65 -24.35 -10.48
N LYS A 16 20.84 -25.68 -10.52
CA LYS A 16 21.23 -26.40 -11.73
C LYS A 16 20.19 -27.30 -12.38
N SER A 17 18.98 -27.39 -11.84
CA SER A 17 17.87 -27.99 -12.59
C SER A 17 16.96 -26.87 -13.07
N ALA A 18 16.90 -26.62 -14.39
CA ALA A 18 15.87 -25.80 -14.98
C ALA A 18 14.51 -26.36 -14.52
N LYS A 19 13.79 -25.60 -13.66
CA LYS A 19 12.43 -25.97 -13.31
C LYS A 19 11.63 -25.87 -14.61
N PRO A 20 10.79 -26.84 -14.95
CA PRO A 20 9.92 -26.71 -16.10
C PRO A 20 9.12 -25.42 -15.95
N GLU A 21 9.17 -24.57 -16.96
CA GLU A 21 8.39 -23.34 -17.00
C GLU A 21 6.91 -23.71 -16.82
N GLN A 22 6.27 -23.15 -15.79
CA GLN A 22 4.85 -23.41 -15.62
C GLN A 22 4.12 -22.68 -16.74
N PRO A 23 3.20 -23.33 -17.46
CA PRO A 23 2.46 -22.71 -18.53
C PRO A 23 1.74 -21.45 -18.01
N VAL A 24 1.73 -20.40 -18.83
CA VAL A 24 0.98 -19.18 -18.54
C VAL A 24 -0.51 -19.55 -18.51
N PRO A 25 -1.26 -19.23 -17.46
CA PRO A 25 -2.68 -19.53 -17.41
C PRO A 25 -3.44 -18.81 -18.53
N GLU A 26 -4.40 -19.50 -19.12
CA GLU A 26 -5.32 -18.89 -20.08
C GLU A 26 -6.22 -17.85 -19.43
N PRO A 27 -6.61 -16.77 -20.12
CA PRO A 27 -7.59 -15.82 -19.63
C PRO A 27 -8.91 -16.51 -19.27
N ALA A 28 -9.54 -16.05 -18.19
CA ALA A 28 -10.82 -16.57 -17.76
C ALA A 28 -11.76 -15.44 -17.35
N SER A 29 -13.02 -15.55 -17.76
CA SER A 29 -14.02 -14.52 -17.54
C SER A 29 -15.30 -15.08 -16.98
N LYS A 30 -16.02 -14.24 -16.21
CA LYS A 30 -17.33 -14.56 -15.63
C LYS A 30 -18.23 -13.33 -15.62
N ASP A 31 -19.45 -13.50 -16.09
CA ASP A 31 -20.48 -12.48 -15.94
C ASP A 31 -20.98 -12.45 -14.50
N MET A 32 -21.03 -11.26 -13.95
CA MET A 32 -21.36 -10.98 -12.55
C MET A 32 -22.35 -9.80 -12.46
N THR A 33 -22.87 -9.59 -11.29
CA THR A 33 -23.78 -8.48 -10.98
C THR A 33 -23.32 -7.81 -9.70
N TRP A 34 -23.38 -6.49 -9.69
CA TRP A 34 -23.14 -5.65 -8.53
C TRP A 34 -24.39 -4.81 -8.23
N THR A 35 -24.68 -4.56 -6.95
CA THR A 35 -25.75 -3.68 -6.51
C THR A 35 -25.38 -2.92 -5.25
N ASP A 36 -25.84 -1.66 -5.17
CA ASP A 36 -25.81 -0.84 -3.94
C ASP A 36 -27.18 -0.74 -3.27
N GLY A 37 -28.15 -1.55 -3.75
CA GLY A 37 -29.55 -1.51 -3.32
C GLY A 37 -30.41 -0.47 -4.03
N LYS A 38 -29.81 0.48 -4.78
CA LYS A 38 -30.51 1.51 -5.57
C LYS A 38 -30.41 1.24 -7.06
N GLN A 39 -29.24 0.79 -7.50
CA GLN A 39 -28.97 0.43 -8.90
C GLN A 39 -28.33 -0.95 -8.99
N THR A 40 -28.40 -1.55 -10.15
CA THR A 40 -27.78 -2.85 -10.45
C THR A 40 -27.00 -2.73 -11.75
N ILE A 41 -25.75 -3.18 -11.72
CA ILE A 41 -24.84 -3.16 -12.87
C ILE A 41 -24.41 -4.59 -13.15
N LYS A 42 -24.59 -5.01 -14.40
CA LYS A 42 -24.02 -6.24 -14.93
C LYS A 42 -22.61 -5.93 -15.44
N TYR A 43 -21.67 -6.80 -15.18
CA TYR A 43 -20.29 -6.65 -15.60
C TYR A 43 -19.63 -8.00 -15.84
N THR A 44 -18.60 -8.01 -16.64
CA THR A 44 -17.74 -9.18 -16.82
C THR A 44 -16.47 -8.99 -16.02
N ALA A 45 -16.15 -9.93 -15.13
CA ALA A 45 -14.87 -10.03 -14.45
C ALA A 45 -13.93 -10.90 -15.28
N THR A 46 -12.76 -10.36 -15.70
CA THR A 46 -11.76 -11.08 -16.49
C THR A 46 -10.43 -11.10 -15.75
N ALA A 47 -9.91 -12.30 -15.50
CA ALA A 47 -8.56 -12.52 -14.96
C ALA A 47 -7.65 -13.04 -16.09
N GLU A 48 -6.52 -12.37 -16.30
CA GLU A 48 -5.62 -12.66 -17.43
C GLU A 48 -4.16 -12.34 -17.10
N MET A 49 -3.25 -12.89 -17.91
CA MET A 49 -1.82 -12.62 -17.87
C MET A 49 -1.42 -11.82 -19.11
N LEU A 50 -1.04 -10.57 -18.93
CA LEU A 50 -0.60 -9.68 -20.00
C LEU A 50 0.89 -9.89 -20.30
N PRO A 51 1.29 -10.34 -21.49
CA PRO A 51 2.70 -10.47 -21.85
C PRO A 51 3.32 -9.09 -22.04
N LEU A 52 4.39 -8.80 -21.33
CA LEU A 52 5.13 -7.55 -21.45
C LEU A 52 6.42 -7.78 -22.24
N HIS A 53 6.68 -6.92 -23.21
CA HIS A 53 7.89 -6.95 -24.02
C HIS A 53 8.61 -5.60 -23.99
N THR A 54 9.92 -5.64 -24.09
CA THR A 54 10.74 -4.45 -24.37
C THR A 54 10.52 -3.98 -25.83
N ASP A 55 11.02 -2.81 -26.18
CA ASP A 55 10.85 -2.26 -27.52
C ASP A 55 11.56 -3.10 -28.61
N ASP A 56 12.55 -3.91 -28.24
CA ASP A 56 13.22 -4.87 -29.13
C ASP A 56 12.55 -6.25 -29.19
N GLY A 57 11.42 -6.42 -28.50
CA GLY A 57 10.63 -7.66 -28.49
C GLY A 57 11.07 -8.69 -27.45
N THR A 58 12.03 -8.39 -26.57
CA THR A 58 12.43 -9.30 -25.49
C THR A 58 11.29 -9.41 -24.45
N LEU A 59 10.91 -10.63 -24.08
CA LEU A 59 9.90 -10.87 -23.06
C LEU A 59 10.42 -10.45 -21.67
N ILE A 60 9.74 -9.49 -21.05
CA ILE A 60 9.99 -9.05 -19.67
C ILE A 60 9.35 -10.02 -18.68
N GLY A 61 8.14 -10.48 -18.99
CA GLY A 61 7.35 -11.36 -18.15
C GLY A 61 5.87 -11.23 -18.44
N HIS A 62 5.05 -11.66 -17.46
CA HIS A 62 3.59 -11.61 -17.57
C HIS A 62 3.03 -10.86 -16.37
N MET A 63 2.30 -9.77 -16.63
CA MET A 63 1.61 -8.99 -15.62
C MET A 63 0.19 -9.50 -15.45
N PHE A 64 -0.22 -9.79 -14.22
CA PHE A 64 -1.58 -10.19 -13.94
C PHE A 64 -2.50 -8.98 -13.95
N ALA A 65 -3.65 -9.14 -14.59
CA ALA A 65 -4.73 -8.18 -14.60
C ALA A 65 -6.05 -8.84 -14.16
N LEU A 66 -6.78 -8.18 -13.27
CA LEU A 66 -8.18 -8.49 -12.99
C LEU A 66 -9.01 -7.27 -13.37
N SER A 67 -9.82 -7.39 -14.40
CA SER A 67 -10.66 -6.29 -14.87
C SER A 67 -12.14 -6.56 -14.63
N TYR A 68 -12.89 -5.47 -14.40
CA TYR A 68 -14.34 -5.45 -14.23
C TYR A 68 -14.91 -4.47 -15.27
N VAL A 69 -15.46 -5.02 -16.34
CA VAL A 69 -15.98 -4.25 -17.47
C VAL A 69 -17.51 -4.33 -17.49
N SER A 70 -18.16 -3.18 -17.35
CA SER A 70 -19.62 -3.09 -17.41
C SER A 70 -20.16 -3.50 -18.78
N ASP A 71 -21.36 -4.07 -18.83
CA ASP A 71 -22.09 -4.40 -20.05
C ASP A 71 -22.75 -3.17 -20.73
N ALA A 72 -22.36 -1.96 -20.35
CA ALA A 72 -22.84 -0.71 -20.93
C ALA A 72 -22.69 -0.73 -22.46
N LYS A 73 -23.71 -0.21 -23.15
CA LYS A 73 -23.80 -0.26 -24.63
C LYS A 73 -22.71 0.55 -25.33
N ASP A 74 -22.31 1.67 -24.73
CA ASP A 74 -21.22 2.50 -25.24
C ASP A 74 -19.99 2.35 -24.38
N LYS A 75 -19.03 1.60 -24.89
CA LYS A 75 -17.75 1.37 -24.18
C LYS A 75 -16.73 2.47 -24.46
N THR A 76 -16.90 3.24 -25.53
CA THR A 76 -15.90 4.22 -25.98
C THR A 76 -15.87 5.42 -25.03
N ASP A 77 -17.02 5.90 -24.60
CA ASP A 77 -17.13 7.05 -23.70
C ASP A 77 -17.03 6.69 -22.21
N ARG A 78 -17.12 5.37 -21.90
CA ARG A 78 -17.02 4.93 -20.53
C ARG A 78 -15.58 4.94 -20.06
N PRO A 79 -15.24 5.64 -18.94
CA PRO A 79 -13.88 5.70 -18.43
C PRO A 79 -13.33 4.32 -18.06
N VAL A 80 -11.99 4.21 -18.07
CA VAL A 80 -11.24 3.09 -17.50
C VAL A 80 -10.33 3.63 -16.41
N THR A 81 -10.39 3.03 -15.23
CA THR A 81 -9.49 3.32 -14.10
C THR A 81 -8.57 2.14 -13.85
N PHE A 82 -7.28 2.35 -14.03
CA PHE A 82 -6.25 1.39 -13.67
C PHE A 82 -5.89 1.58 -12.20
N CYS A 83 -5.90 0.49 -11.41
CA CYS A 83 -5.80 0.51 -9.96
C CYS A 83 -4.67 -0.39 -9.45
N TRP A 84 -3.96 0.05 -8.41
CA TRP A 84 -2.90 -0.71 -7.77
C TRP A 84 -2.58 -0.26 -6.34
N ASN A 85 -2.07 -1.19 -5.56
CA ASN A 85 -1.43 -0.90 -4.29
C ASN A 85 0.03 -0.44 -4.48
N GLY A 86 0.59 -0.01 -3.37
CA GLY A 86 1.99 0.36 -3.23
C GLY A 86 2.87 -0.75 -2.68
N GLY A 87 3.46 -0.46 -1.58
CA GLY A 87 4.50 -1.24 -0.91
C GLY A 87 5.84 -0.49 -0.90
N PRO A 88 6.74 -0.60 -1.91
CA PRO A 88 6.67 -1.48 -3.09
C PRO A 88 6.61 -2.96 -2.74
N GLY A 89 6.07 -3.77 -3.65
CA GLY A 89 5.93 -5.21 -3.45
C GLY A 89 4.49 -5.67 -3.15
N GLY A 90 3.52 -4.75 -3.04
CA GLY A 90 2.10 -5.07 -2.90
C GLY A 90 1.45 -5.48 -4.22
N SER A 91 0.60 -6.51 -4.19
CA SER A 91 -0.34 -6.81 -5.27
C SER A 91 -1.56 -5.89 -5.17
N SER A 92 -2.38 -5.79 -6.21
CA SER A 92 -3.56 -4.92 -6.24
C SER A 92 -4.77 -5.46 -5.46
N ALA A 93 -4.59 -6.57 -4.76
CA ALA A 93 -5.67 -7.25 -4.06
C ALA A 93 -6.31 -6.39 -2.95
N MET A 94 -5.50 -5.65 -2.17
CA MET A 94 -6.01 -4.85 -1.06
C MET A 94 -6.86 -3.67 -1.55
N VAL A 95 -6.46 -2.93 -2.59
CA VAL A 95 -7.29 -1.86 -3.16
C VAL A 95 -8.49 -2.41 -3.94
N ASN A 96 -8.47 -3.69 -4.30
CA ASN A 96 -9.62 -4.37 -4.90
C ASN A 96 -10.62 -4.80 -3.83
N ILE A 97 -10.31 -5.90 -3.10
CA ILE A 97 -11.25 -6.55 -2.17
C ILE A 97 -11.42 -5.80 -0.85
N GLY A 98 -10.39 -5.06 -0.42
CA GLY A 98 -10.43 -4.18 0.75
C GLY A 98 -10.80 -2.72 0.42
N GLY A 99 -10.88 -2.34 -0.87
CA GLY A 99 -11.04 -0.96 -1.31
C GLY A 99 -12.20 -0.72 -2.27
N LEU A 100 -11.89 -0.51 -3.56
CA LEU A 100 -12.81 0.04 -4.57
C LEU A 100 -13.38 -0.98 -5.56
N GLY A 101 -13.03 -2.26 -5.43
CA GLY A 101 -13.57 -3.34 -6.25
C GLY A 101 -15.08 -3.51 -6.09
N PRO A 102 -15.75 -4.23 -7.02
CA PRO A 102 -17.19 -4.49 -6.91
C PRO A 102 -17.59 -5.33 -5.68
N ARG A 103 -16.64 -6.09 -5.16
CA ARG A 103 -16.82 -6.91 -3.96
C ARG A 103 -15.83 -6.46 -2.90
N ARG A 104 -16.23 -6.54 -1.63
CA ARG A 104 -15.37 -6.21 -0.49
C ARG A 104 -15.49 -7.21 0.64
N VAL A 105 -14.48 -7.28 1.47
CA VAL A 105 -14.56 -7.85 2.82
C VAL A 105 -15.11 -6.76 3.75
N PRO A 106 -16.26 -6.98 4.42
CA PRO A 106 -16.82 -5.97 5.31
C PRO A 106 -15.98 -5.88 6.60
N ILE A 107 -15.42 -4.70 6.87
CA ILE A 107 -14.71 -4.40 8.13
C ILE A 107 -15.70 -3.68 9.05
N ASN A 108 -16.43 -4.46 9.87
CA ASN A 108 -17.47 -3.95 10.76
C ASN A 108 -17.04 -3.91 12.23
N THR A 109 -15.79 -4.20 12.52
CA THR A 109 -15.25 -4.31 13.86
C THR A 109 -13.78 -3.91 13.87
N ILE A 110 -13.31 -3.44 15.02
CA ILE A 110 -11.89 -3.22 15.32
C ILE A 110 -11.21 -4.44 15.93
N LYS A 111 -11.85 -5.59 15.85
CA LYS A 111 -11.28 -6.89 16.25
C LYS A 111 -10.95 -7.69 15.00
N GLN A 112 -10.11 -8.71 15.19
CA GLN A 112 -9.83 -9.65 14.12
C GLN A 112 -11.12 -10.16 13.46
N LEU A 113 -11.16 -10.08 12.12
CA LEU A 113 -12.31 -10.54 11.35
C LEU A 113 -12.45 -12.06 11.45
N PRO A 114 -13.70 -12.58 11.51
CA PRO A 114 -13.91 -14.03 11.51
C PRO A 114 -13.47 -14.61 10.16
N CYS A 115 -12.83 -15.77 10.20
CA CYS A 115 -12.49 -16.52 9.00
C CYS A 115 -13.31 -17.84 8.98
N PRO A 116 -14.02 -18.19 7.87
CA PRO A 116 -14.06 -17.49 6.59
C PRO A 116 -14.99 -16.27 6.59
N THR A 117 -14.54 -15.18 5.95
CA THR A 117 -15.37 -14.00 5.69
C THR A 117 -16.00 -14.11 4.30
N LYS A 118 -17.27 -13.74 4.18
CA LYS A 118 -17.96 -13.72 2.88
C LYS A 118 -17.86 -12.32 2.28
N PRO A 119 -17.26 -12.17 1.10
CA PRO A 119 -17.33 -10.91 0.39
C PRO A 119 -18.77 -10.52 0.06
N GLU A 120 -19.07 -9.25 0.18
CA GLU A 120 -20.36 -8.65 -0.17
C GLU A 120 -20.20 -7.65 -1.32
N ASP A 121 -21.33 -7.20 -1.90
CA ASP A 121 -21.28 -6.11 -2.85
C ASP A 121 -20.77 -4.85 -2.16
N ASN A 122 -19.83 -4.17 -2.80
CA ASN A 122 -19.19 -2.99 -2.23
C ASN A 122 -19.97 -1.73 -2.58
N PRO A 123 -20.68 -1.08 -1.63
CA PRO A 123 -21.45 0.12 -1.92
C PRO A 123 -20.56 1.34 -2.28
N TYR A 124 -19.26 1.24 -2.04
CA TYR A 124 -18.29 2.29 -2.34
C TYR A 124 -17.48 2.01 -3.61
N SER A 125 -17.85 0.98 -4.38
CA SER A 125 -17.18 0.65 -5.63
C SER A 125 -17.27 1.80 -6.64
N LEU A 126 -16.21 2.00 -7.41
CA LEU A 126 -16.20 2.94 -8.53
C LEU A 126 -16.85 2.36 -9.80
N LEU A 127 -17.26 1.07 -9.80
CA LEU A 127 -17.90 0.43 -10.95
C LEU A 127 -19.09 1.21 -11.55
N PRO A 128 -19.92 1.96 -10.80
CA PRO A 128 -20.95 2.77 -11.39
C PRO A 128 -20.48 3.83 -12.40
N THR A 129 -19.27 4.32 -12.24
CA THR A 129 -18.76 5.47 -13.03
C THR A 129 -17.66 5.09 -14.02
N THR A 130 -16.96 3.99 -13.81
CA THR A 130 -15.79 3.59 -14.60
C THR A 130 -15.66 2.07 -14.67
N ASP A 131 -15.04 1.55 -15.72
CA ASP A 131 -14.52 0.19 -15.69
C ASP A 131 -13.24 0.16 -14.87
N LEU A 132 -12.98 -0.94 -14.19
CA LEU A 132 -11.86 -1.08 -13.25
C LEU A 132 -10.88 -2.13 -13.73
N VAL A 133 -9.59 -1.81 -13.73
CA VAL A 133 -8.52 -2.73 -14.10
C VAL A 133 -7.47 -2.72 -13.00
N TYR A 134 -7.32 -3.84 -12.32
CA TYR A 134 -6.34 -4.04 -11.26
C TYR A 134 -5.12 -4.76 -11.82
N LEU A 135 -3.95 -4.11 -11.74
CA LEU A 135 -2.69 -4.67 -12.23
C LEU A 135 -1.77 -5.01 -11.06
N ASP A 136 -1.24 -6.22 -11.02
CA ASP A 136 -0.24 -6.61 -10.03
C ASP A 136 1.16 -6.22 -10.52
N ALA A 137 1.94 -5.55 -9.65
CA ALA A 137 3.34 -5.24 -9.94
C ALA A 137 4.17 -6.50 -10.23
N MET A 138 5.22 -6.36 -11.04
CA MET A 138 6.06 -7.50 -11.43
C MET A 138 6.71 -8.17 -10.22
N GLY A 139 6.47 -9.47 -10.05
CA GLY A 139 6.94 -10.24 -8.89
C GLY A 139 6.01 -10.24 -7.68
N THR A 140 4.81 -9.67 -7.81
CA THR A 140 3.75 -9.70 -6.79
C THR A 140 2.51 -10.43 -7.31
N GLY A 141 1.61 -10.81 -6.43
CA GLY A 141 0.37 -11.47 -6.81
C GLY A 141 0.62 -12.67 -7.74
N TYR A 142 0.03 -12.61 -8.93
CA TYR A 142 0.26 -13.61 -9.98
C TYR A 142 1.28 -13.14 -11.02
N SER A 143 1.74 -11.88 -10.99
CA SER A 143 2.71 -11.35 -11.94
C SER A 143 4.08 -11.99 -11.80
N LYS A 144 4.69 -12.35 -12.91
CA LYS A 144 5.99 -13.06 -12.95
C LYS A 144 6.94 -12.43 -13.94
N VAL A 145 8.19 -12.25 -13.54
CA VAL A 145 9.29 -11.92 -14.43
C VAL A 145 9.67 -13.18 -15.23
N ALA A 146 9.95 -13.04 -16.53
CA ALA A 146 10.35 -14.15 -17.40
C ALA A 146 11.67 -14.77 -16.95
N GLU A 147 11.83 -16.07 -17.15
CA GLU A 147 13.10 -16.75 -16.90
C GLU A 147 14.21 -16.13 -17.79
N GLY A 148 15.33 -15.78 -17.17
CA GLY A 148 16.45 -15.14 -17.84
C GLY A 148 16.36 -13.61 -17.98
N TYR A 149 15.23 -12.99 -17.67
CA TYR A 149 15.15 -11.54 -17.56
C TYR A 149 15.57 -11.09 -16.14
N ASP A 150 16.41 -10.07 -16.06
CA ASP A 150 16.87 -9.54 -14.77
C ASP A 150 15.74 -8.80 -14.05
N PRO A 151 15.25 -9.32 -12.89
CA PRO A 151 14.16 -8.69 -12.17
C PRO A 151 14.49 -7.28 -11.66
N LYS A 152 15.77 -6.95 -11.44
CA LYS A 152 16.19 -5.61 -11.01
C LYS A 152 15.86 -4.51 -12.04
N LYS A 153 15.58 -4.88 -13.29
CA LYS A 153 15.14 -3.95 -14.32
C LYS A 153 13.67 -3.52 -14.17
N VAL A 154 12.89 -4.24 -13.37
CA VAL A 154 11.47 -3.95 -13.12
C VAL A 154 11.16 -3.79 -11.62
N TRP A 155 12.14 -4.01 -10.74
CA TRP A 155 12.01 -3.76 -9.30
C TRP A 155 12.72 -2.46 -8.91
N GLY A 156 12.10 -1.36 -9.23
CA GLY A 156 12.61 -0.04 -8.95
C GLY A 156 11.71 1.04 -9.57
N VAL A 157 11.86 2.28 -9.14
CA VAL A 157 10.94 3.37 -9.45
C VAL A 157 10.68 3.51 -10.95
N ASP A 158 11.71 3.59 -11.77
CA ASP A 158 11.57 3.80 -13.22
C ASP A 158 11.18 2.51 -13.96
N GLY A 159 11.77 1.37 -13.57
CA GLY A 159 11.49 0.08 -14.20
C GLY A 159 10.08 -0.43 -13.92
N ASP A 160 9.56 -0.18 -12.73
CA ASP A 160 8.18 -0.48 -12.36
C ASP A 160 7.19 0.36 -13.17
N ALA A 161 7.44 1.67 -13.30
CA ALA A 161 6.61 2.54 -14.13
C ALA A 161 6.63 2.13 -15.62
N ASP A 162 7.79 1.75 -16.19
CA ASP A 162 7.87 1.23 -17.55
C ASP A 162 7.06 -0.07 -17.70
N ALA A 163 7.15 -1.00 -16.74
CA ALA A 163 6.37 -2.23 -16.77
C ALA A 163 4.85 -1.96 -16.71
N PHE A 164 4.40 -1.04 -15.86
CA PHE A 164 2.99 -0.66 -15.79
C PHE A 164 2.51 0.06 -17.05
N MET A 165 3.31 0.95 -17.63
CA MET A 165 2.99 1.57 -18.92
C MET A 165 2.75 0.52 -20.00
N ARG A 166 3.63 -0.51 -20.08
CA ARG A 166 3.48 -1.62 -21.02
C ARG A 166 2.24 -2.46 -20.72
N GLY A 167 1.94 -2.73 -19.44
CA GLY A 167 0.74 -3.42 -19.00
C GLY A 167 -0.53 -2.68 -19.41
N ILE A 168 -0.58 -1.36 -19.18
CA ILE A 168 -1.70 -0.50 -19.61
C ILE A 168 -1.87 -0.55 -21.13
N ALA A 169 -0.81 -0.34 -21.90
CA ALA A 169 -0.85 -0.36 -23.37
C ALA A 169 -1.30 -1.73 -23.90
N GLN A 170 -0.80 -2.83 -23.29
CA GLN A 170 -1.21 -4.19 -23.65
C GLN A 170 -2.69 -4.43 -23.38
N TRP A 171 -3.19 -4.01 -22.20
CA TRP A 171 -4.60 -4.16 -21.85
C TRP A 171 -5.50 -3.34 -22.78
N LEU A 172 -5.15 -2.06 -23.04
CA LEU A 172 -5.89 -1.20 -23.96
C LEU A 172 -5.97 -1.79 -25.37
N THR A 173 -4.90 -2.42 -25.83
CA THR A 173 -4.85 -3.09 -27.14
C THR A 173 -5.73 -4.33 -27.17
N THR A 174 -5.59 -5.20 -26.18
CA THR A 174 -6.32 -6.49 -26.09
C THR A 174 -7.83 -6.27 -25.97
N HIS A 175 -8.24 -5.23 -25.22
CA HIS A 175 -9.66 -4.94 -24.97
C HIS A 175 -10.24 -3.86 -25.87
N GLU A 176 -9.49 -3.38 -26.88
CA GLU A 176 -9.93 -2.36 -27.85
C GLU A 176 -10.40 -1.07 -27.19
N ARG A 177 -9.66 -0.61 -26.13
CA ARG A 177 -10.04 0.54 -25.31
C ARG A 177 -9.12 1.76 -25.50
N TRP A 178 -8.42 1.84 -26.64
CA TRP A 178 -7.72 3.06 -27.04
C TRP A 178 -8.69 4.23 -27.22
N ASN A 179 -8.22 5.45 -26.92
CA ASN A 179 -9.01 6.68 -27.01
C ASN A 179 -10.25 6.73 -26.06
N THR A 180 -10.13 6.07 -24.93
CA THR A 180 -11.11 6.09 -23.81
C THR A 180 -10.60 7.03 -22.72
N PRO A 181 -11.47 7.74 -21.95
CA PRO A 181 -11.00 8.50 -20.79
C PRO A 181 -10.29 7.58 -19.79
N LEU A 182 -9.03 7.88 -19.50
CA LEU A 182 -8.17 7.03 -18.66
C LEU A 182 -7.88 7.71 -17.31
N TYR A 183 -8.02 6.93 -16.26
CA TYR A 183 -7.68 7.33 -14.90
C TYR A 183 -6.68 6.34 -14.29
N LEU A 184 -5.81 6.85 -13.44
CA LEU A 184 -4.96 6.04 -12.57
C LEU A 184 -5.44 6.19 -11.13
N TYR A 185 -5.41 5.08 -10.40
CA TYR A 185 -5.64 5.06 -8.96
C TYR A 185 -4.48 4.33 -8.29
N GLY A 186 -3.71 5.06 -7.49
CA GLY A 186 -2.61 4.51 -6.71
C GLY A 186 -2.82 4.69 -5.22
N GLU A 187 -2.41 3.69 -4.45
CA GLU A 187 -2.36 3.74 -3.00
C GLU A 187 -0.91 3.64 -2.52
N SER A 188 -0.52 4.49 -1.52
CA SER A 188 0.81 4.48 -0.90
C SER A 188 1.93 4.66 -1.95
N TYR A 189 2.94 3.77 -2.04
CA TYR A 189 3.93 3.79 -3.13
C TYR A 189 3.30 3.83 -4.53
N GLY A 190 2.08 3.30 -4.69
CA GLY A 190 1.32 3.40 -5.95
C GLY A 190 1.07 4.84 -6.41
N THR A 191 1.10 5.83 -5.51
CA THR A 191 1.00 7.25 -5.84
C THR A 191 2.31 7.76 -6.46
N MET A 192 3.45 7.33 -5.96
CA MET A 192 4.75 7.56 -6.59
C MET A 192 4.82 6.94 -8.00
N ARG A 193 4.30 5.71 -8.15
CA ARG A 193 4.14 5.08 -9.46
C ARG A 193 3.29 5.93 -10.41
N ASN A 194 2.15 6.45 -9.93
CA ASN A 194 1.27 7.30 -10.74
C ASN A 194 2.02 8.51 -11.29
N SER A 195 2.80 9.20 -10.46
CA SER A 195 3.50 10.42 -10.88
C SER A 195 4.51 10.13 -12.00
N VAL A 196 5.31 9.08 -11.88
CA VAL A 196 6.24 8.66 -12.95
C VAL A 196 5.47 8.19 -14.19
N LEU A 197 4.35 7.47 -14.01
CA LEU A 197 3.50 7.02 -15.11
C LEU A 197 2.86 8.19 -15.88
N MET A 198 2.50 9.28 -15.23
CA MET A 198 1.98 10.48 -15.94
C MET A 198 2.95 10.92 -17.02
N ARG A 199 4.23 11.03 -16.70
CA ARG A 199 5.28 11.37 -17.66
C ARG A 199 5.48 10.27 -18.72
N VAL A 200 5.70 9.03 -18.28
CA VAL A 200 6.04 7.90 -19.18
C VAL A 200 4.91 7.60 -20.17
N LEU A 201 3.64 7.65 -19.72
CA LEU A 201 2.48 7.47 -20.58
C LEU A 201 2.38 8.61 -21.60
N GLY A 202 2.59 9.87 -21.17
CA GLY A 202 2.60 11.03 -22.05
C GLY A 202 3.68 10.94 -23.13
N GLU A 203 4.90 10.50 -22.77
CA GLU A 203 6.00 10.25 -23.73
C GLU A 203 5.66 9.17 -24.78
N ARG A 204 4.76 8.24 -24.45
CA ARG A 204 4.25 7.20 -25.36
C ARG A 204 2.94 7.57 -26.05
N GLY A 205 2.46 8.81 -25.87
CA GLY A 205 1.24 9.30 -26.50
C GLY A 205 -0.06 8.77 -25.89
N ILE A 206 -0.01 8.26 -24.65
CA ILE A 206 -1.18 7.79 -23.89
C ILE A 206 -1.61 8.92 -22.96
N ALA A 207 -2.71 9.58 -23.30
CA ALA A 207 -3.24 10.69 -22.51
C ALA A 207 -4.06 10.20 -21.32
N LEU A 208 -3.84 10.81 -20.16
CA LEU A 208 -4.64 10.60 -18.95
C LEU A 208 -5.70 11.69 -18.80
N THR A 209 -6.86 11.32 -18.30
CA THR A 209 -7.95 12.23 -17.92
C THR A 209 -7.80 12.70 -16.48
N GLY A 210 -7.29 11.84 -15.60
CA GLY A 210 -7.07 12.19 -14.20
C GLY A 210 -6.33 11.10 -13.42
N VAL A 211 -5.91 11.48 -12.22
CA VAL A 211 -5.17 10.63 -11.29
C VAL A 211 -5.81 10.74 -9.91
N ILE A 212 -5.94 9.61 -9.22
CA ILE A 212 -6.48 9.51 -7.87
C ILE A 212 -5.35 8.99 -6.97
N GLU A 213 -5.01 9.77 -5.97
CA GLU A 213 -3.91 9.51 -5.05
C GLU A 213 -4.47 9.20 -3.65
N GLN A 214 -4.35 7.96 -3.21
CA GLN A 214 -4.72 7.56 -1.86
C GLN A 214 -3.48 7.37 -0.99
N SER A 215 -3.48 7.95 0.22
CA SER A 215 -2.34 7.89 1.14
C SER A 215 -1.05 8.32 0.44
N THR A 216 -1.09 9.51 -0.16
CA THR A 216 -0.11 10.04 -1.11
C THR A 216 1.28 10.13 -0.52
N ILE A 217 2.27 9.60 -1.25
CA ILE A 217 3.67 9.74 -0.96
C ILE A 217 4.44 9.96 -2.27
N LEU A 218 4.86 11.20 -2.53
CA LEU A 218 5.60 11.61 -3.71
C LEU A 218 7.07 11.88 -3.41
N ASP A 219 7.37 12.12 -2.15
CA ASP A 219 8.72 12.33 -1.61
C ASP A 219 8.90 11.51 -0.35
N TYR A 220 9.88 10.62 -0.34
CA TYR A 220 10.16 9.78 0.83
C TYR A 220 11.04 10.48 1.87
N ALA A 221 11.69 11.60 1.56
CA ALA A 221 12.54 12.29 2.53
C ALA A 221 11.81 12.69 3.83
N PRO A 222 10.56 13.21 3.77
CA PRO A 222 9.81 13.52 4.99
C PRO A 222 9.35 12.30 5.80
N THR A 223 9.50 11.09 5.29
CA THR A 223 9.07 9.87 5.99
C THR A 223 10.21 9.16 6.73
N LEU A 224 11.44 9.65 6.55
CA LEU A 224 12.60 9.04 7.19
C LEU A 224 12.73 9.50 8.64
N SER A 225 13.02 8.54 9.52
CA SER A 225 13.45 8.81 10.88
C SER A 225 14.60 9.80 10.92
N GLY A 226 14.52 10.79 11.80
CA GLY A 226 15.48 11.88 11.89
C GLY A 226 15.18 13.08 10.99
N ASN A 227 14.17 13.01 10.12
CA ASN A 227 13.64 14.19 9.43
C ASN A 227 12.57 14.85 10.29
N ASP A 228 12.73 16.13 10.62
CA ASP A 228 11.81 16.83 11.52
C ASP A 228 10.37 16.92 10.98
N LEU A 229 10.18 16.93 9.67
CA LEU A 229 8.84 16.89 9.05
C LEU A 229 8.08 15.61 9.38
N TYR A 230 8.79 14.47 9.57
CA TYR A 230 8.18 13.22 10.02
C TYR A 230 7.50 13.42 11.38
N TYR A 231 8.22 13.92 12.38
CA TYR A 231 7.69 14.10 13.73
C TYR A 231 6.58 15.15 13.78
N MET A 232 6.70 16.22 13.00
CA MET A 232 5.66 17.24 12.87
C MET A 232 4.36 16.65 12.31
N GLY A 233 4.44 15.80 11.29
CA GLY A 233 3.27 15.15 10.69
C GLY A 233 2.63 14.08 11.57
N MET A 234 3.43 13.39 12.39
CA MET A 234 2.94 12.30 13.24
C MET A 234 2.26 12.78 14.52
N LEU A 235 2.68 13.92 15.09
CA LEU A 235 2.18 14.38 16.40
C LEU A 235 0.65 14.52 16.46
N PRO A 236 -0.05 15.13 15.48
CA PRO A 236 -1.51 15.25 15.51
C PRO A 236 -2.22 13.89 15.47
N VAL A 237 -1.64 12.91 14.77
CA VAL A 237 -2.18 11.53 14.71
C VAL A 237 -2.01 10.83 16.05
N TYR A 238 -0.87 11.03 16.74
CA TYR A 238 -0.66 10.52 18.09
C TYR A 238 -1.66 11.13 19.08
N ALA A 239 -1.92 12.43 18.98
CA ALA A 239 -2.91 13.10 19.79
C ALA A 239 -4.33 12.52 19.58
N ALA A 240 -4.74 12.35 18.32
CA ALA A 240 -6.03 11.73 18.00
C ALA A 240 -6.13 10.29 18.52
N THR A 241 -5.04 9.52 18.44
CA THR A 241 -4.97 8.16 19.00
C THR A 241 -5.09 8.18 20.52
N ALA A 242 -4.35 9.06 21.21
CA ALA A 242 -4.42 9.21 22.66
C ALA A 242 -5.82 9.63 23.13
N ASN A 243 -6.48 10.52 22.41
CA ASN A 243 -7.86 10.92 22.65
C ASN A 243 -8.83 9.74 22.50
N TYR A 244 -8.69 8.94 21.44
CA TYR A 244 -9.52 7.75 21.23
C TYR A 244 -9.45 6.76 22.39
N PHE A 245 -8.26 6.52 22.95
CA PHE A 245 -8.05 5.63 24.08
C PHE A 245 -8.28 6.31 25.44
N GLY A 246 -8.68 7.59 25.48
CA GLY A 246 -8.91 8.34 26.72
C GLY A 246 -7.64 8.64 27.51
N LYS A 247 -6.45 8.54 26.88
CA LYS A 247 -5.16 8.86 27.50
C LYS A 247 -4.87 10.37 27.49
N ALA A 248 -5.54 11.13 26.61
CA ALA A 248 -5.45 12.59 26.51
C ALA A 248 -6.78 13.19 26.04
N GLY A 249 -7.01 14.49 26.26
CA GLY A 249 -8.15 15.22 25.71
C GLY A 249 -9.52 14.69 26.13
N ALA A 250 -9.68 14.21 27.35
CA ALA A 250 -10.92 13.60 27.82
C ALA A 250 -12.14 14.51 27.61
N GLY A 251 -13.17 14.00 26.91
CA GLY A 251 -14.42 14.72 26.64
C GLY A 251 -14.34 15.75 25.49
N VAL A 252 -13.21 15.87 24.81
CA VAL A 252 -13.04 16.68 23.60
C VAL A 252 -13.26 15.80 22.37
N ASP A 253 -13.88 16.34 21.30
CA ASP A 253 -14.01 15.66 20.02
C ASP A 253 -12.64 15.33 19.44
N GLN A 254 -12.50 14.16 18.80
CA GLN A 254 -11.23 13.67 18.29
C GLN A 254 -10.63 14.57 17.20
N PHE A 255 -11.45 15.14 16.33
CA PHE A 255 -10.97 16.06 15.30
C PHE A 255 -10.56 17.41 15.89
N GLU A 256 -11.31 17.91 16.87
CA GLU A 256 -10.91 19.12 17.62
C GLU A 256 -9.59 18.90 18.34
N TRP A 257 -9.36 17.67 18.89
CA TRP A 257 -8.10 17.35 19.56
C TRP A 257 -6.92 17.27 18.59
N PHE A 258 -7.14 16.68 17.41
CA PHE A 258 -6.19 16.67 16.31
C PHE A 258 -5.80 18.11 15.90
N ASP A 259 -6.79 18.99 15.71
CA ASP A 259 -6.54 20.38 15.32
C ASP A 259 -5.76 21.16 16.39
N ARG A 260 -5.97 20.89 17.67
CA ARG A 260 -5.18 21.47 18.78
C ARG A 260 -3.72 21.04 18.71
N ALA A 261 -3.49 19.77 18.46
CA ALA A 261 -2.14 19.25 18.28
C ALA A 261 -1.46 19.82 17.03
N TRP A 262 -2.20 19.96 15.91
CA TRP A 262 -1.69 20.60 14.71
C TRP A 262 -1.31 22.06 14.96
N LYS A 263 -2.12 22.80 15.70
CA LYS A 263 -1.80 24.18 16.10
C LYS A 263 -0.52 24.25 16.95
N PHE A 264 -0.33 23.32 17.88
CA PHE A 264 0.89 23.22 18.66
C PHE A 264 2.12 22.97 17.78
N VAL A 265 2.00 22.07 16.77
CA VAL A 265 3.06 21.84 15.77
C VAL A 265 3.44 23.12 15.07
N ASP A 266 2.46 23.88 14.59
CA ASP A 266 2.65 25.07 13.77
C ASP A 266 3.25 26.24 14.59
N GLU A 267 2.76 26.45 15.81
CA GLU A 267 3.14 27.58 16.64
C GLU A 267 4.43 27.37 17.44
N LYS A 268 4.72 26.13 17.86
CA LYS A 268 5.79 25.84 18.82
C LYS A 268 6.71 24.71 18.40
N TYR A 269 6.16 23.50 18.22
CA TYR A 269 6.94 22.29 18.08
C TYR A 269 7.85 22.30 16.84
N GLY A 270 7.32 22.70 15.68
CA GLY A 270 8.13 22.77 14.45
C GLY A 270 9.30 23.74 14.57
N ARG A 271 9.11 24.84 15.26
CA ARG A 271 10.20 25.82 15.52
C ARG A 271 11.28 25.26 16.45
N ALA A 272 10.85 24.52 17.47
CA ALA A 272 11.79 23.87 18.41
C ALA A 272 12.62 22.80 17.73
N LEU A 273 12.01 21.97 16.87
CA LEU A 273 12.75 20.96 16.11
C LEU A 273 13.80 21.58 15.20
N ILE A 274 13.47 22.69 14.49
CA ILE A 274 14.40 23.41 13.63
C ILE A 274 15.52 24.06 14.46
N ALA A 275 15.21 24.57 15.65
CA ALA A 275 16.19 25.16 16.55
C ALA A 275 17.15 24.12 17.14
N SER A 276 16.74 22.85 17.21
CA SER A 276 17.54 21.71 17.67
C SER A 276 18.25 22.02 19.01
N ASP A 277 19.57 21.88 19.06
CA ASP A 277 20.40 22.12 20.25
C ASP A 277 20.43 23.60 20.73
N SER A 278 19.74 24.49 20.02
CA SER A 278 19.67 25.91 20.43
C SER A 278 18.54 26.20 21.41
N ILE A 279 17.62 25.24 21.67
CA ILE A 279 16.62 25.38 22.73
C ILE A 279 17.29 25.06 24.08
N THR A 280 16.83 25.76 25.14
CA THR A 280 17.33 25.46 26.50
C THR A 280 16.68 24.22 27.08
N PRO A 281 17.30 23.56 28.06
CA PRO A 281 16.67 22.43 28.75
C PRO A 281 15.29 22.77 29.37
N GLU A 282 15.13 24.00 29.81
CA GLU A 282 13.84 24.50 30.36
C GLU A 282 12.78 24.60 29.26
N GLU A 283 13.13 25.11 28.08
CA GLU A 283 12.23 25.17 26.92
C GLU A 283 11.88 23.77 26.42
N GLU A 284 12.85 22.84 26.37
CA GLU A 284 12.61 21.46 26.01
C GLU A 284 11.63 20.78 26.97
N HIS A 285 11.80 21.00 28.27
CA HIS A 285 10.93 20.49 29.31
C HIS A 285 9.50 21.05 29.17
N GLU A 286 9.32 22.36 28.99
CA GLU A 286 8.01 22.98 28.78
C GLU A 286 7.27 22.39 27.58
N LEU A 287 7.98 22.18 26.46
CA LEU A 287 7.43 21.54 25.27
C LEU A 287 7.07 20.07 25.50
N ALA A 288 7.91 19.31 26.23
CA ALA A 288 7.63 17.92 26.57
C ALA A 288 6.39 17.80 27.46
N VAL A 289 6.14 18.74 28.37
CA VAL A 289 4.92 18.80 29.18
C VAL A 289 3.69 19.05 28.31
N GLU A 290 3.72 20.04 27.40
CA GLU A 290 2.60 20.29 26.49
C GLU A 290 2.35 19.10 25.54
N MET A 291 3.42 18.45 25.02
CA MET A 291 3.29 17.22 24.23
C MET A 291 2.65 16.10 25.07
N SER A 292 3.06 15.93 26.32
CA SER A 292 2.50 14.92 27.23
C SER A 292 0.99 15.09 27.39
N GLU A 293 0.51 16.33 27.55
CA GLU A 293 -0.93 16.64 27.60
C GLU A 293 -1.66 16.27 26.30
N LEU A 294 -1.00 16.42 25.14
CA LEU A 294 -1.59 16.16 23.83
C LEU A 294 -1.59 14.67 23.46
N ILE A 295 -0.48 13.95 23.69
CA ILE A 295 -0.29 12.59 23.19
C ILE A 295 -0.34 11.50 24.27
N GLY A 296 -0.52 11.88 25.56
CA GLY A 296 -0.72 10.93 26.65
C GLY A 296 0.52 10.13 27.09
N LEU A 297 1.72 10.49 26.62
CA LEU A 297 2.98 9.90 27.07
C LEU A 297 3.60 10.74 28.19
N PRO A 298 4.37 10.14 29.14
CA PRO A 298 5.04 10.91 30.20
C PRO A 298 6.01 11.95 29.66
N ALA A 299 6.04 13.15 30.26
CA ALA A 299 6.91 14.25 29.81
C ALA A 299 8.39 13.87 29.87
N GLU A 300 8.84 13.18 30.91
CA GLU A 300 10.22 12.73 31.06
C GLU A 300 10.61 11.71 29.96
N PHE A 301 9.63 10.92 29.47
CA PHE A 301 9.87 10.00 28.35
C PHE A 301 10.07 10.77 27.05
N ILE A 302 9.22 11.80 26.79
CA ILE A 302 9.29 12.65 25.60
C ILE A 302 10.60 13.46 25.60
N GLU A 303 10.98 14.01 26.74
CA GLU A 303 12.23 14.75 26.95
C GLU A 303 13.45 13.84 26.69
N GLY A 304 13.44 12.60 27.21
CA GLY A 304 14.48 11.59 26.96
C GLY A 304 14.59 11.14 25.51
N LYS A 305 13.64 11.53 24.64
CA LYS A 305 13.66 11.34 23.18
C LYS A 305 13.91 12.64 22.42
N HIS A 306 14.30 13.70 23.09
CA HIS A 306 14.50 15.03 22.50
C HIS A 306 13.32 15.47 21.63
N LEU A 307 12.11 15.30 22.17
CA LEU A 307 10.82 15.61 21.54
C LEU A 307 10.50 14.79 20.27
N ARG A 308 11.35 13.82 19.86
CA ARG A 308 11.22 13.04 18.63
C ARG A 308 10.73 11.64 18.94
N ILE A 309 9.42 11.43 18.79
CA ILE A 309 8.76 10.14 19.06
C ILE A 309 8.52 9.42 17.75
N GLU A 310 9.20 8.28 17.56
CA GLU A 310 8.99 7.39 16.43
C GLU A 310 7.63 6.68 16.51
N LEU A 311 7.05 6.33 15.34
CA LEU A 311 5.76 5.65 15.25
C LEU A 311 5.73 4.36 16.08
N ASP A 312 6.73 3.50 15.92
CA ASP A 312 6.77 2.23 16.66
C ASP A 312 6.97 2.43 18.17
N THR A 313 7.73 3.45 18.55
CA THR A 313 7.86 3.85 19.94
C THR A 313 6.49 4.27 20.51
N PHE A 314 5.74 5.12 19.79
CA PHE A 314 4.42 5.55 20.23
C PHE A 314 3.44 4.39 20.33
N ARG A 315 3.33 3.56 19.28
CA ARG A 315 2.42 2.40 19.21
C ARG A 315 2.63 1.42 20.36
N LYS A 316 3.89 1.16 20.72
CA LYS A 316 4.26 0.23 21.79
C LYS A 316 4.12 0.83 23.18
N THR A 317 4.05 2.16 23.31
CA THR A 317 4.05 2.84 24.60
C THR A 317 2.67 3.30 25.06
N ILE A 318 1.83 3.78 24.13
CA ILE A 318 0.54 4.44 24.48
C ILE A 318 -0.42 3.54 25.28
N MET A 319 -0.39 2.23 25.07
CA MET A 319 -1.23 1.24 25.77
C MET A 319 -0.40 0.23 26.59
N ALA A 320 0.86 0.54 26.84
CA ALA A 320 1.77 -0.38 27.56
C ALA A 320 1.32 -0.68 29.01
N ASP A 321 0.66 0.26 29.67
CA ASP A 321 0.07 0.09 31.01
C ASP A 321 -1.08 -0.93 31.04
N GLU A 322 -1.71 -1.20 29.90
CA GLU A 322 -2.73 -2.24 29.69
C GLU A 322 -2.14 -3.55 29.11
N GLY A 323 -0.83 -3.59 28.88
CA GLY A 323 -0.15 -4.73 28.27
C GLY A 323 -0.49 -4.92 26.79
N LEU A 324 -0.86 -3.84 26.09
CA LEU A 324 -1.27 -3.83 24.70
C LEU A 324 -0.34 -2.95 23.85
N PHE A 325 -0.34 -3.19 22.53
CA PHE A 325 0.19 -2.27 21.54
C PHE A 325 -0.81 -2.04 20.41
N THR A 326 -0.68 -0.94 19.68
CA THR A 326 -1.68 -0.50 18.70
C THR A 326 -1.26 -0.80 17.27
N GLY A 327 -2.25 -0.86 16.34
CA GLY A 327 -2.03 -1.03 14.93
C GLY A 327 -1.27 0.14 14.28
N ARG A 328 -0.59 -0.15 13.17
CA ARG A 328 0.13 0.85 12.37
C ARG A 328 -0.81 1.59 11.41
N TYR A 329 -1.63 0.86 10.68
CA TYR A 329 -2.57 1.42 9.70
C TYR A 329 -3.84 1.96 10.36
N ASP A 330 -4.27 1.32 11.44
CA ASP A 330 -5.40 1.75 12.25
C ASP A 330 -5.09 1.49 13.73
N THR A 331 -4.78 2.54 14.46
CA THR A 331 -4.38 2.46 15.88
C THR A 331 -5.49 1.96 16.80
N ARG A 332 -6.74 1.90 16.33
CA ARG A 332 -7.86 1.34 17.10
C ARG A 332 -7.75 -0.17 17.29
N PHE A 333 -7.07 -0.87 16.39
CA PHE A 333 -6.75 -2.28 16.59
C PHE A 333 -5.64 -2.43 17.62
N THR A 334 -5.81 -3.35 18.55
CA THR A 334 -4.84 -3.63 19.60
C THR A 334 -4.62 -5.12 19.75
N GLU A 335 -3.40 -5.51 20.11
CA GLU A 335 -3.02 -6.86 20.50
C GLU A 335 -2.18 -6.86 21.77
N PRO A 336 -2.16 -8.01 22.50
CA PRO A 336 -1.31 -8.14 23.67
C PRO A 336 0.18 -8.09 23.33
N ALA A 337 0.94 -7.34 24.09
CA ALA A 337 2.40 -7.25 23.99
C ALA A 337 3.07 -8.46 24.65
N TYR A 338 2.97 -9.65 24.05
CA TYR A 338 3.54 -10.88 24.64
C TYR A 338 5.06 -10.99 24.49
N MET A 339 5.62 -10.33 23.52
CA MET A 339 7.03 -10.43 23.20
C MET A 339 7.62 -9.06 23.00
N ASP A 340 8.82 -8.89 23.54
CA ASP A 340 9.74 -7.81 23.16
C ASP A 340 10.22 -8.14 21.75
N VAL A 341 9.37 -7.97 20.76
CA VAL A 341 9.75 -8.21 19.37
C VAL A 341 10.64 -7.06 18.94
N GLN A 342 11.93 -7.26 19.11
CA GLN A 342 12.95 -6.40 18.56
C GLN A 342 13.14 -6.78 17.09
N GLY A 343 12.47 -6.10 16.20
CA GLY A 343 12.65 -6.26 14.78
C GLY A 343 12.35 -4.97 14.06
N ASP A 344 13.29 -4.49 13.26
CA ASP A 344 13.18 -3.26 12.47
C ASP A 344 12.31 -3.43 11.20
N ASN A 345 11.56 -4.54 11.07
CA ASN A 345 10.74 -4.81 9.92
C ASN A 345 9.31 -4.29 10.13
N GLU A 346 9.12 -3.02 9.83
CA GLU A 346 7.85 -2.29 9.95
C GLU A 346 6.70 -2.84 9.06
N PHE A 347 6.95 -3.82 8.21
CA PHE A 347 6.02 -4.23 7.15
C PHE A 347 5.35 -5.59 7.37
N PHE A 348 5.65 -6.34 8.46
CA PHE A 348 5.28 -7.76 8.51
C PHE A 348 4.48 -8.25 9.70
N ALA A 349 3.74 -9.33 9.36
CA ALA A 349 2.92 -10.18 10.23
C ALA A 349 3.55 -10.40 11.61
N GLY A 350 2.81 -10.14 12.66
CA GLY A 350 3.18 -10.29 14.06
C GLY A 350 3.51 -8.99 14.79
N GLU A 351 3.52 -7.84 14.09
CA GLU A 351 3.75 -6.54 14.72
C GLU A 351 2.72 -5.44 14.35
N ASP A 352 1.71 -5.76 13.56
CA ASP A 352 0.66 -4.83 13.21
C ASP A 352 -0.74 -5.41 13.42
N PRO A 353 -1.38 -5.16 14.59
CA PRO A 353 -2.75 -5.61 14.87
C PRO A 353 -3.76 -5.28 13.78
N SER A 354 -3.62 -4.13 13.11
CA SER A 354 -4.52 -3.74 12.04
C SER A 354 -4.29 -4.55 10.75
N GLY A 355 -3.02 -4.78 10.39
CA GLY A 355 -2.65 -5.62 9.26
C GLY A 355 -3.07 -7.07 9.47
N ASP A 356 -2.76 -7.65 10.61
CA ASP A 356 -3.07 -9.05 10.95
C ASP A 356 -4.58 -9.32 10.97
N ALA A 357 -5.38 -8.35 11.43
CA ALA A 357 -6.82 -8.47 11.45
C ALA A 357 -7.46 -8.52 10.04
N ILE A 358 -6.84 -7.89 9.04
CA ILE A 358 -7.43 -7.63 7.72
C ILE A 358 -6.83 -8.53 6.64
N MET A 359 -5.50 -8.72 6.62
CA MET A 359 -4.80 -9.37 5.51
C MET A 359 -5.22 -10.83 5.27
N THR A 360 -5.44 -11.62 6.32
CA THR A 360 -5.83 -13.03 6.17
C THR A 360 -7.23 -13.20 5.58
N PRO A 361 -8.27 -12.50 6.05
CA PRO A 361 -9.59 -12.53 5.41
C PRO A 361 -9.56 -12.01 3.97
N ASP A 362 -8.81 -10.95 3.70
CA ASP A 362 -8.67 -10.37 2.36
C ASP A 362 -7.99 -11.36 1.40
N GLN A 363 -6.92 -12.03 1.83
CA GLN A 363 -6.25 -13.06 1.04
C GLN A 363 -7.22 -14.19 0.65
N SER A 364 -8.00 -14.69 1.61
CA SER A 364 -8.95 -15.78 1.36
C SER A 364 -10.08 -15.33 0.42
N ALA A 365 -10.59 -14.13 0.61
CA ALA A 365 -11.64 -13.55 -0.23
C ALA A 365 -11.13 -13.26 -1.65
N TRP A 366 -9.92 -12.73 -1.78
CA TRP A 366 -9.25 -12.50 -3.05
C TRP A 366 -9.05 -13.80 -3.85
N MET A 367 -8.47 -14.82 -3.23
CA MET A 367 -8.28 -16.13 -3.87
C MET A 367 -9.60 -16.71 -4.38
N LYS A 368 -10.67 -16.58 -3.60
CA LYS A 368 -11.99 -17.01 -4.01
C LYS A 368 -12.53 -16.22 -5.19
N LEU A 369 -12.39 -14.88 -5.14
CA LEU A 369 -12.84 -14.00 -6.21
C LEU A 369 -12.17 -14.31 -7.55
N VAL A 370 -10.84 -14.49 -7.55
CA VAL A 370 -10.09 -14.90 -8.74
C VAL A 370 -10.53 -16.29 -9.23
N GLN A 371 -10.70 -17.26 -8.33
CA GLN A 371 -11.21 -18.60 -8.69
C GLN A 371 -12.60 -18.56 -9.31
N GLU A 372 -13.47 -17.65 -8.90
CA GLU A 372 -14.81 -17.48 -9.44
C GLU A 372 -14.82 -17.10 -10.92
N THR A 373 -13.78 -16.45 -11.44
CA THR A 373 -13.62 -16.18 -12.88
C THR A 373 -13.33 -17.44 -13.68
N GLY A 374 -12.85 -18.50 -13.04
CA GLY A 374 -12.34 -19.73 -13.67
C GLY A 374 -10.84 -19.72 -13.93
N PHE A 375 -10.13 -18.65 -13.57
CA PHE A 375 -8.68 -18.52 -13.75
C PHE A 375 -7.91 -19.60 -12.98
N LYS A 376 -6.92 -20.22 -13.63
CA LYS A 376 -6.11 -21.32 -13.12
C LYS A 376 -4.68 -20.87 -12.76
N GLY A 377 -4.58 -19.80 -11.98
CA GLY A 377 -3.30 -19.29 -11.50
C GLY A 377 -2.60 -20.21 -10.49
N SER A 378 -1.43 -19.80 -10.05
CA SER A 378 -0.69 -20.46 -8.97
C SER A 378 -1.57 -20.63 -7.71
N PRO A 379 -1.48 -21.74 -6.97
CA PRO A 379 -2.17 -21.88 -5.69
C PRO A 379 -1.65 -20.93 -4.61
N ILE A 380 -0.49 -20.33 -4.83
CA ILE A 380 0.12 -19.33 -3.96
C ILE A 380 0.06 -17.99 -4.68
N ASN A 381 -0.61 -17.03 -4.06
CA ASN A 381 -0.65 -15.63 -4.47
C ASN A 381 -0.03 -14.80 -3.34
N LEU A 382 0.89 -13.92 -3.68
CA LEU A 382 1.58 -13.07 -2.71
C LEU A 382 0.90 -11.70 -2.67
N LEU A 383 0.08 -11.43 -1.65
CA LEU A 383 -0.46 -10.08 -1.42
C LEU A 383 0.67 -9.07 -1.27
N LEU A 384 1.74 -9.49 -0.61
CA LEU A 384 2.93 -8.70 -0.40
C LEU A 384 4.18 -9.56 -0.62
N SER A 385 5.05 -9.13 -1.50
CA SER A 385 6.32 -9.78 -1.80
C SER A 385 7.48 -9.05 -1.12
N MET A 386 7.99 -9.63 -0.03
CA MET A 386 9.15 -9.08 0.66
C MET A 386 10.37 -8.99 -0.21
N LYS A 387 10.60 -10.02 -1.01
CA LYS A 387 11.74 -10.03 -1.92
C LYS A 387 11.74 -8.83 -2.86
N VAL A 388 10.58 -8.44 -3.39
CA VAL A 388 10.46 -7.23 -4.22
C VAL A 388 10.76 -5.99 -3.40
N ASN A 389 10.23 -5.90 -2.16
CA ASN A 389 10.44 -4.77 -1.27
C ASN A 389 11.91 -4.60 -0.89
N GLU A 390 12.56 -5.66 -0.44
CA GLU A 390 13.96 -5.66 0.02
C GLU A 390 14.97 -5.38 -1.12
N GLU A 391 14.68 -5.87 -2.34
CA GLU A 391 15.54 -5.69 -3.51
C GLU A 391 15.18 -4.45 -4.36
N TRP A 392 14.27 -3.59 -3.87
CA TRP A 392 13.79 -2.43 -4.61
C TRP A 392 14.87 -1.39 -4.88
N ASN A 393 14.98 -0.96 -6.12
CA ASN A 393 15.84 0.15 -6.51
C ASN A 393 15.11 1.49 -6.36
N TRP A 394 15.47 2.23 -5.33
CA TRP A 394 14.92 3.55 -5.03
C TRP A 394 15.49 4.69 -5.87
N THR A 395 16.49 4.41 -6.71
CA THR A 395 17.10 5.45 -7.57
C THR A 395 16.07 5.96 -8.58
N HIS A 396 15.87 7.27 -8.57
CA HIS A 396 15.00 7.97 -9.52
C HIS A 396 15.54 9.36 -9.77
N GLN A 397 15.39 9.83 -11.01
CA GLN A 397 15.72 11.20 -11.41
C GLN A 397 14.67 11.69 -12.40
N ALA A 398 13.82 12.60 -11.94
CA ALA A 398 12.93 13.33 -12.84
C ALA A 398 13.72 14.21 -13.82
N PRO A 399 13.27 14.37 -15.09
CA PRO A 399 13.95 15.20 -16.07
C PRO A 399 14.22 16.64 -15.57
N GLY A 400 15.44 17.12 -15.77
CA GLY A 400 15.84 18.48 -15.36
C GLY A 400 16.14 18.65 -13.88
N THR A 401 16.11 17.58 -13.08
CA THR A 401 16.45 17.63 -11.65
C THR A 401 17.74 16.88 -11.34
N MET A 402 18.28 17.10 -10.13
CA MET A 402 19.28 16.23 -9.56
C MET A 402 18.56 15.11 -8.79
N GLY A 403 18.72 13.86 -9.25
CA GLY A 403 18.08 12.70 -8.62
C GLY A 403 18.67 12.39 -7.24
N SER A 404 17.90 11.70 -6.43
CA SER A 404 18.35 11.10 -5.17
C SER A 404 18.35 9.57 -5.26
N PRO A 405 19.47 8.92 -5.00
CA PRO A 405 19.54 7.46 -4.99
C PRO A 405 18.94 6.83 -3.72
N VAL A 406 18.65 7.62 -2.70
CA VAL A 406 18.20 7.14 -1.40
C VAL A 406 16.73 7.50 -1.14
N CYS A 407 16.33 8.72 -1.49
CA CYS A 407 15.00 9.26 -1.25
C CYS A 407 14.43 9.79 -2.57
N PRO A 408 13.72 8.97 -3.34
CA PRO A 408 13.12 9.42 -4.59
C PRO A 408 12.06 10.49 -4.32
N ASN A 409 12.07 11.53 -5.12
CA ASN A 409 11.03 12.54 -5.18
C ASN A 409 10.48 12.56 -6.61
N THR A 410 9.24 12.15 -6.77
CA THR A 410 8.56 12.04 -8.06
C THR A 410 7.54 13.15 -8.30
N ALA A 411 7.42 14.12 -7.39
CA ALA A 411 6.50 15.24 -7.57
C ALA A 411 6.78 16.04 -8.86
N TYR A 412 8.03 16.07 -9.30
CA TYR A 412 8.43 16.75 -10.53
C TYR A 412 8.00 16.02 -11.81
N ASP A 413 7.62 14.75 -11.75
CA ASP A 413 7.08 14.02 -12.92
C ASP A 413 5.62 14.38 -13.21
N MET A 414 4.94 15.02 -12.25
CA MET A 414 3.55 15.46 -12.38
C MET A 414 3.38 16.82 -13.07
N GLY A 415 4.48 17.56 -13.27
CA GLY A 415 4.50 18.96 -13.73
C GLY A 415 4.54 19.16 -15.25
#